data_4329a8ae78c0f118c361249ff8e6a4a6
#
_entry.id   4329a8ae78c0f118c361249ff8e6a4a6
#
_cell.length_a   1.000
_cell.length_b   1.000
_cell.length_c   1.000
_cell.angle_alpha   90.00
_cell.angle_beta   90.00
_cell.angle_gamma   90.00
#
_symmetry.space_group_name_H-M   'P 1'
#
loop_
_entity.id
_entity.type
_entity.pdbx_description
1 polymer ?
#
loop_
_entity_poly.entity_id
_entity_poly.type
_entity_poly.pdbx_seq_one_letter_code
_entity_poly.pdbx_strand_id
1 'polypeptide(L)'
;MSTYEQFANAFIVNSSFTGKALNVQGTSKLQQTLEKSTVSATAATGTINFDALTQAVLYYTSNASANWTVNFRGNGSVALNDIMTTGESLTVAFLVTQGSTPYYNSAVQIDGSSVSPKWQNAAPTSGTANSIGAYSYVIFKTGNAAFTVIASQSEFV
;
A
#
# COMPACT_ATOMS: atom_id res chain seq x y z
N MET A 1 -16.11 -28.71 -27.61
CA MET A 1 -15.88 -27.24 -27.56
C MET A 1 -16.68 -26.71 -26.40
N SER A 2 -16.03 -26.19 -25.39
CA SER A 2 -16.71 -25.54 -24.26
C SER A 2 -17.25 -24.20 -24.76
N THR A 3 -18.60 -24.06 -24.76
CA THR A 3 -19.22 -22.75 -24.99
C THR A 3 -18.97 -21.88 -23.80
N TYR A 4 -18.24 -20.79 -24.00
CA TYR A 4 -18.16 -19.73 -23.01
C TYR A 4 -19.55 -19.12 -22.88
N GLU A 5 -20.20 -19.35 -21.75
CA GLU A 5 -21.39 -18.59 -21.42
C GLU A 5 -20.99 -17.13 -21.24
N GLN A 6 -21.46 -16.25 -22.11
CA GLN A 6 -21.40 -14.82 -21.91
C GLN A 6 -22.32 -14.46 -20.75
N PHE A 7 -21.77 -14.17 -19.59
CA PHE A 7 -22.52 -13.58 -18.50
C PHE A 7 -22.88 -12.15 -18.88
N ALA A 8 -24.12 -11.97 -19.37
CA ALA A 8 -24.57 -10.72 -19.98
C ALA A 8 -24.61 -9.52 -19.02
N ASN A 9 -24.55 -9.72 -17.69
CA ASN A 9 -24.87 -8.64 -16.74
C ASN A 9 -23.93 -8.42 -15.56
N ALA A 10 -23.24 -9.39 -15.01
CA ALA A 10 -22.17 -9.17 -14.02
C ALA A 10 -21.45 -10.48 -13.65
N PHE A 11 -20.14 -10.43 -13.54
CA PHE A 11 -19.37 -11.45 -12.86
C PHE A 11 -19.07 -10.92 -11.45
N ILE A 12 -19.75 -11.45 -10.44
CA ILE A 12 -19.57 -11.03 -9.05
C ILE A 12 -18.75 -12.10 -8.33
N VAL A 13 -17.53 -11.79 -7.96
CA VAL A 13 -16.76 -12.59 -7.01
C VAL A 13 -17.04 -12.03 -5.62
N ASN A 14 -17.98 -12.64 -4.91
CA ASN A 14 -18.33 -12.25 -3.55
C ASN A 14 -17.82 -13.32 -2.58
N SER A 15 -16.54 -13.30 -2.29
CA SER A 15 -15.95 -14.24 -1.35
C SER A 15 -14.77 -13.59 -0.59
N SER A 16 -14.64 -13.95 0.67
CA SER A 16 -13.49 -13.56 1.51
C SER A 16 -12.35 -14.54 1.23
N PHE A 17 -11.42 -14.15 0.36
CA PHE A 17 -10.19 -14.91 0.14
C PHE A 17 -9.05 -14.27 0.95
N THR A 18 -8.27 -15.10 1.62
CA THR A 18 -6.96 -14.74 2.14
C THR A 18 -5.93 -14.93 1.03
N GLY A 19 -5.89 -14.01 0.07
CA GLY A 19 -5.00 -14.11 -1.09
C GLY A 19 -5.59 -13.46 -2.33
N LYS A 20 -5.16 -13.91 -3.51
CA LYS A 20 -5.64 -13.39 -4.80
C LYS A 20 -7.05 -13.92 -5.11
N ALA A 21 -8.04 -13.03 -5.16
CA ALA A 21 -9.40 -13.36 -5.55
C ALA A 21 -9.56 -13.57 -7.07
N LEU A 22 -8.73 -12.93 -7.87
CA LEU A 22 -8.70 -13.02 -9.32
C LEU A 22 -7.26 -13.13 -9.82
N ASN A 23 -6.97 -14.15 -10.60
CA ASN A 23 -5.68 -14.32 -11.28
C ASN A 23 -5.92 -14.33 -12.79
N VAL A 24 -5.48 -13.27 -13.48
CA VAL A 24 -5.55 -13.16 -14.94
C VAL A 24 -4.17 -13.42 -15.52
N GLN A 25 -4.03 -14.50 -16.27
CA GLN A 25 -2.81 -14.80 -17.03
C GLN A 25 -2.96 -14.20 -18.43
N GLY A 26 -2.27 -13.10 -18.68
CA GLY A 26 -2.34 -12.34 -19.93
C GLY A 26 -2.69 -10.88 -19.67
N THR A 27 -3.11 -10.18 -20.72
CA THR A 27 -3.47 -8.75 -20.63
C THR A 27 -4.96 -8.61 -20.29
N SER A 28 -5.26 -7.79 -19.28
CA SER A 28 -6.62 -7.34 -18.96
C SER A 28 -6.84 -5.90 -19.41
N LYS A 29 -8.04 -5.60 -19.95
CA LYS A 29 -8.48 -4.24 -20.28
C LYS A 29 -9.60 -3.85 -19.32
N LEU A 30 -9.31 -2.90 -18.43
CA LEU A 30 -10.27 -2.36 -17.47
C LEU A 30 -10.58 -0.91 -17.86
N GLN A 31 -11.84 -0.56 -17.95
CA GLN A 31 -12.25 0.83 -18.21
C GLN A 31 -12.05 1.69 -16.98
N GLN A 32 -12.39 1.17 -15.82
CA GLN A 32 -12.25 1.83 -14.52
C GLN A 32 -12.07 0.79 -13.42
N THR A 33 -11.21 1.10 -12.45
CA THR A 33 -11.04 0.31 -11.23
C THR A 33 -11.32 1.20 -10.01
N LEU A 34 -12.20 0.74 -9.12
CA LEU A 34 -12.39 1.35 -7.81
C LEU A 34 -11.50 0.60 -6.81
N GLU A 35 -10.45 1.26 -6.35
CA GLU A 35 -9.58 0.72 -5.32
C GLU A 35 -10.14 1.02 -3.94
N LYS A 36 -10.03 0.04 -3.04
CA LYS A 36 -10.47 0.24 -1.66
C LYS A 36 -9.48 1.11 -0.92
N SER A 37 -10.01 2.17 -0.29
CA SER A 37 -9.26 3.03 0.63
C SER A 37 -9.72 2.80 2.07
N THR A 38 -8.78 2.78 3.00
CA THR A 38 -9.07 2.88 4.43
C THR A 38 -8.79 4.30 4.90
N VAL A 39 -9.80 4.93 5.49
CA VAL A 39 -9.70 6.28 6.07
C VAL A 39 -9.65 6.15 7.58
N SER A 40 -8.58 6.65 8.20
CA SER A 40 -8.36 6.62 9.65
C SER A 40 -8.43 8.03 10.23
N ALA A 41 -9.26 8.23 11.23
CA ALA A 41 -9.36 9.49 11.97
C ALA A 41 -8.35 9.60 13.13
N THR A 42 -7.32 8.73 13.15
CA THR A 42 -6.24 8.79 14.14
C THR A 42 -5.02 9.53 13.58
N ALA A 43 -4.15 10.02 14.47
CA ALA A 43 -2.89 10.66 14.08
C ALA A 43 -1.87 9.61 13.62
N ALA A 44 -1.10 9.91 12.58
CA ALA A 44 0.02 9.09 12.19
C ALA A 44 1.14 9.20 13.24
N THR A 45 1.56 8.07 13.79
CA THR A 45 2.61 7.94 14.80
C THR A 45 3.05 6.48 14.98
N GLY A 46 4.24 6.25 15.50
CA GLY A 46 4.73 4.89 15.83
C GLY A 46 4.82 3.98 14.60
N THR A 47 4.50 2.70 14.78
CA THR A 47 4.44 1.75 13.67
C THR A 47 3.01 1.61 13.15
N ILE A 48 2.83 1.95 11.89
CA ILE A 48 1.55 1.90 11.18
C ILE A 48 1.58 0.67 10.26
N ASN A 49 0.65 -0.26 10.51
CA ASN A 49 0.51 -1.44 9.65
C ASN A 49 -0.33 -1.10 8.42
N PHE A 50 0.23 -1.34 7.25
CA PHE A 50 -0.47 -1.28 5.98
C PHE A 50 -0.87 -2.69 5.56
N ASP A 51 -2.14 -3.00 5.71
CA ASP A 51 -2.70 -4.33 5.43
C ASP A 51 -3.12 -4.43 3.96
N ALA A 52 -2.24 -4.98 3.10
CA ALA A 52 -2.42 -5.02 1.64
C ALA A 52 -3.65 -5.83 1.19
N LEU A 53 -4.13 -6.78 2.00
CA LEU A 53 -5.38 -7.51 1.75
C LEU A 53 -6.64 -6.69 2.08
N THR A 54 -6.49 -5.52 2.70
CA THR A 54 -7.61 -4.69 3.14
C THR A 54 -7.82 -3.47 2.25
N GLN A 55 -6.74 -2.84 1.80
CA GLN A 55 -6.79 -1.58 1.03
C GLN A 55 -5.60 -1.43 0.07
N ALA A 56 -5.80 -0.65 -0.98
CA ALA A 56 -4.73 -0.13 -1.84
C ALA A 56 -4.23 1.24 -1.37
N VAL A 57 -5.09 2.01 -0.67
CA VAL A 57 -4.80 3.34 -0.14
C VAL A 57 -5.13 3.39 1.34
N LEU A 58 -4.21 3.92 2.15
CA LEU A 58 -4.43 4.20 3.57
C LEU A 58 -4.29 5.71 3.79
N TYR A 59 -5.33 6.34 4.35
CA TYR A 59 -5.36 7.79 4.58
C TYR A 59 -5.63 8.13 6.06
N TYR A 60 -4.68 8.81 6.68
CA TYR A 60 -4.78 9.37 8.03
C TYR A 60 -5.23 10.82 7.95
N THR A 61 -6.45 11.10 8.41
CA THR A 61 -7.10 12.42 8.30
C THR A 61 -6.84 13.35 9.47
N SER A 62 -6.38 12.83 10.62
CA SER A 62 -5.91 13.67 11.73
C SER A 62 -4.45 14.03 11.55
N ASN A 63 -4.05 15.21 12.07
CA ASN A 63 -2.69 15.70 12.02
C ASN A 63 -1.71 14.66 12.61
N ALA A 64 -0.65 14.35 11.89
CA ALA A 64 0.43 13.52 12.40
C ALA A 64 0.96 14.07 13.73
N SER A 65 1.34 13.20 14.65
CA SER A 65 1.81 13.59 15.99
C SER A 65 3.26 13.23 16.26
N ALA A 66 3.86 12.38 15.42
CA ALA A 66 5.29 12.03 15.44
C ALA A 66 5.69 11.44 14.08
N ASN A 67 7.00 11.32 13.84
CA ASN A 67 7.50 10.49 12.74
C ASN A 67 7.06 9.05 12.92
N TRP A 68 6.82 8.34 11.82
CA TRP A 68 6.28 6.99 11.86
C TRP A 68 7.09 6.02 11.01
N THR A 69 6.90 4.75 11.33
CA THR A 69 7.32 3.62 10.50
C THR A 69 6.09 3.06 9.79
N VAL A 70 6.16 2.83 8.49
CA VAL A 70 5.14 2.03 7.79
C VAL A 70 5.60 0.59 7.71
N ASN A 71 4.73 -0.35 8.10
CA ASN A 71 4.97 -1.79 8.01
C ASN A 71 3.98 -2.41 7.03
N PHE A 72 4.45 -2.84 5.86
CA PHE A 72 3.64 -3.52 4.86
C PHE A 72 3.53 -5.01 5.19
N ARG A 73 2.29 -5.51 5.20
CA ARG A 73 1.99 -6.93 5.44
C ARG A 73 0.71 -7.33 4.71
N GLY A 74 0.41 -8.62 4.61
CA GLY A 74 -0.88 -9.08 4.09
C GLY A 74 -2.03 -8.59 4.97
N ASN A 75 -2.01 -8.95 6.26
CA ASN A 75 -2.86 -8.45 7.33
C ASN A 75 -2.28 -8.84 8.69
N GLY A 76 -3.07 -8.75 9.78
CA GLY A 76 -2.62 -9.11 11.14
C GLY A 76 -2.18 -10.58 11.32
N SER A 77 -2.53 -11.46 10.40
CA SER A 77 -2.25 -12.91 10.50
C SER A 77 -1.56 -13.48 9.26
N VAL A 78 -1.39 -12.67 8.21
CA VAL A 78 -0.85 -13.10 6.91
C VAL A 78 0.29 -12.17 6.51
N ALA A 79 1.44 -12.74 6.24
CA ALA A 79 2.60 -11.98 5.77
C ALA A 79 2.44 -11.51 4.32
N LEU A 80 3.07 -10.39 3.96
CA LEU A 80 3.17 -9.97 2.56
C LEU A 80 3.95 -11.00 1.74
N ASN A 81 4.96 -11.63 2.38
CA ASN A 81 5.73 -12.71 1.78
C ASN A 81 4.87 -13.88 1.31
N ASP A 82 3.76 -14.16 2.00
CA ASP A 82 2.91 -15.33 1.69
C ASP A 82 1.92 -15.04 0.55
N ILE A 83 1.53 -13.77 0.36
CA ILE A 83 0.58 -13.39 -0.69
C ILE A 83 1.23 -13.01 -2.02
N MET A 84 2.53 -12.71 -2.02
CA MET A 84 3.28 -12.36 -3.23
C MET A 84 4.16 -13.54 -3.66
N THR A 85 4.29 -13.71 -4.97
CA THR A 85 5.25 -14.64 -5.59
C THR A 85 6.47 -13.87 -6.09
N THR A 86 7.66 -14.48 -6.07
CA THR A 86 8.86 -13.86 -6.66
C THR A 86 8.61 -13.42 -8.09
N GLY A 87 8.97 -12.16 -8.41
CA GLY A 87 8.69 -11.52 -9.69
C GLY A 87 7.40 -10.70 -9.72
N GLU A 88 6.59 -10.71 -8.66
CA GLU A 88 5.40 -9.85 -8.55
C GLU A 88 5.74 -8.51 -7.90
N SER A 89 4.93 -7.50 -8.22
CA SER A 89 4.99 -6.18 -7.60
C SER A 89 3.63 -5.74 -7.08
N LEU A 90 3.65 -4.94 -6.02
CA LEU A 90 2.48 -4.30 -5.41
C LEU A 90 2.72 -2.80 -5.37
N THR A 91 1.73 -2.01 -5.83
CA THR A 91 1.75 -0.55 -5.70
C THR A 91 0.70 -0.12 -4.69
N VAL A 92 1.09 0.75 -3.76
CA VAL A 92 0.21 1.26 -2.70
C VAL A 92 0.48 2.75 -2.44
N ALA A 93 -0.52 3.44 -1.89
CA ALA A 93 -0.42 4.83 -1.47
C ALA A 93 -0.76 4.98 0.02
N PHE A 94 0.02 5.82 0.71
CA PHE A 94 -0.20 6.19 2.09
C PHE A 94 -0.26 7.71 2.21
N LEU A 95 -1.40 8.25 2.67
CA LEU A 95 -1.65 9.67 2.80
C LEU A 95 -1.74 10.05 4.28
N VAL A 96 -1.13 11.18 4.64
CA VAL A 96 -1.09 11.68 6.02
C VAL A 96 -1.35 13.17 6.05
N THR A 97 -2.33 13.59 6.85
CA THR A 97 -2.57 15.00 7.13
C THR A 97 -1.52 15.54 8.10
N GLN A 98 -0.97 16.71 7.78
CA GLN A 98 0.02 17.41 8.59
C GLN A 98 -0.60 18.61 9.30
N GLY A 99 -0.18 18.81 10.55
CA GLY A 99 -0.48 20.03 11.29
C GLY A 99 0.58 21.12 11.10
N SER A 100 0.58 22.10 12.00
CA SER A 100 1.60 23.18 12.02
C SER A 100 3.04 22.64 12.30
N THR A 101 3.15 21.52 13.00
CA THR A 101 4.41 20.77 13.15
C THR A 101 4.35 19.57 12.24
N PRO A 102 5.10 19.53 11.13
CA PRO A 102 5.06 18.43 10.19
C PRO A 102 5.94 17.27 10.63
N TYR A 103 5.53 16.07 10.27
CA TYR A 103 6.24 14.82 10.49
C TYR A 103 6.37 14.03 9.17
N TYR A 104 7.14 12.96 9.15
CA TYR A 104 7.40 12.20 7.94
C TYR A 104 7.57 10.70 8.21
N ASN A 105 7.50 9.89 7.15
CA ASN A 105 7.83 8.48 7.21
C ASN A 105 9.35 8.32 7.39
N SER A 106 9.78 7.92 8.58
CA SER A 106 11.20 7.79 8.95
C SER A 106 11.76 6.40 8.72
N ALA A 107 10.90 5.37 8.60
CA ALA A 107 11.32 3.99 8.39
C ALA A 107 10.26 3.18 7.66
N VAL A 108 10.70 2.13 6.96
CA VAL A 108 9.83 1.19 6.26
C VAL A 108 10.17 -0.23 6.70
N GLN A 109 9.13 -1.01 6.92
CA GLN A 109 9.22 -2.44 7.23
C GLN A 109 8.35 -3.25 6.27
N ILE A 110 8.72 -4.49 6.06
CA ILE A 110 7.89 -5.52 5.44
C ILE A 110 7.85 -6.71 6.39
N ASP A 111 6.63 -7.13 6.77
CA ASP A 111 6.40 -8.22 7.73
C ASP A 111 7.22 -8.06 9.03
N GLY A 112 7.35 -6.81 9.52
CA GLY A 112 8.10 -6.44 10.71
C GLY A 112 9.62 -6.33 10.51
N SER A 113 10.15 -6.70 9.35
CA SER A 113 11.58 -6.61 9.04
C SER A 113 11.90 -5.29 8.36
N SER A 114 12.93 -4.57 8.82
CA SER A 114 13.34 -3.29 8.24
C SER A 114 13.83 -3.44 6.81
N VAL A 115 13.37 -2.56 5.94
CA VAL A 115 13.84 -2.43 4.55
C VAL A 115 14.28 -0.99 4.28
N SER A 116 15.21 -0.82 3.35
CA SER A 116 15.70 0.50 2.93
C SER A 116 15.16 0.81 1.54
N PRO A 117 14.09 1.61 1.42
CA PRO A 117 13.55 1.98 0.12
C PRO A 117 14.56 2.78 -0.72
N LYS A 118 14.47 2.65 -2.03
CA LYS A 118 15.08 3.58 -2.98
C LYS A 118 14.10 4.73 -3.19
N TRP A 119 14.38 5.86 -2.57
CA TRP A 119 13.54 7.05 -2.66
C TRP A 119 13.83 7.84 -3.93
N GLN A 120 12.78 8.42 -4.50
CA GLN A 120 12.93 9.42 -5.55
C GLN A 120 13.64 10.64 -4.96
N ASN A 121 14.74 11.05 -5.57
CA ASN A 121 15.67 12.11 -5.11
C ASN A 121 16.38 11.75 -3.81
N ALA A 122 15.71 11.72 -2.66
CA ALA A 122 16.31 11.40 -1.34
C ALA A 122 15.23 10.86 -0.39
N ALA A 123 15.67 10.16 0.66
CA ALA A 123 14.77 9.76 1.75
C ALA A 123 14.17 11.01 2.42
N PRO A 124 12.90 10.98 2.85
CA PRO A 124 12.26 12.06 3.57
C PRO A 124 13.04 12.43 4.84
N THR A 125 13.22 13.72 5.07
CA THR A 125 13.80 14.28 6.30
C THR A 125 12.85 15.21 7.03
N SER A 126 11.75 15.60 6.37
CA SER A 126 10.67 16.42 6.92
C SER A 126 9.38 16.20 6.12
N GLY A 127 8.25 16.63 6.70
CA GLY A 127 7.00 16.90 5.98
C GLY A 127 6.84 18.40 5.74
N THR A 128 5.71 18.80 5.15
CA THR A 128 5.30 20.19 4.96
C THR A 128 4.15 20.52 5.91
N ALA A 129 4.23 21.64 6.62
CA ALA A 129 3.18 22.05 7.55
C ALA A 129 1.84 22.33 6.84
N ASN A 130 0.74 21.94 7.48
CA ASN A 130 -0.63 22.15 7.02
C ASN A 130 -0.91 21.60 5.61
N SER A 131 -0.28 20.49 5.26
CA SER A 131 -0.39 19.81 3.97
C SER A 131 -1.00 18.40 4.11
N ILE A 132 -1.15 17.73 2.99
CA ILE A 132 -1.31 16.27 2.92
C ILE A 132 -0.03 15.71 2.31
N GLY A 133 0.74 14.97 3.11
CA GLY A 133 1.87 14.18 2.61
C GLY A 133 1.36 12.91 1.95
N ALA A 134 1.71 12.69 0.70
CA ALA A 134 1.40 11.48 -0.04
C ALA A 134 2.67 10.68 -0.31
N TYR A 135 2.68 9.44 0.16
CA TYR A 135 3.76 8.49 -0.02
C TYR A 135 3.30 7.39 -0.96
N SER A 136 4.02 7.19 -2.05
CA SER A 136 3.80 6.10 -2.99
C SER A 136 4.90 5.06 -2.86
N TYR A 137 4.52 3.79 -2.83
CA TYR A 137 5.46 2.67 -2.72
C TYR A 137 5.18 1.65 -3.82
N VAL A 138 6.24 1.21 -4.49
CA VAL A 138 6.22 0.02 -5.35
C VAL A 138 7.12 -1.03 -4.70
N ILE A 139 6.53 -2.15 -4.32
CA ILE A 139 7.18 -3.23 -3.60
C ILE A 139 7.35 -4.41 -4.55
N PHE A 140 8.56 -4.78 -4.88
CA PHE A 140 8.90 -5.93 -5.71
C PHE A 140 9.34 -7.09 -4.83
N LYS A 141 8.73 -8.26 -4.98
CA LYS A 141 9.25 -9.48 -4.35
C LYS A 141 10.34 -10.07 -5.21
N THR A 142 11.57 -10.08 -4.71
CA THR A 142 12.77 -10.54 -5.43
C THR A 142 13.22 -11.94 -5.02
N GLY A 143 12.65 -12.48 -3.94
CA GLY A 143 12.94 -13.82 -3.42
C GLY A 143 12.12 -14.13 -2.17
N ASN A 144 12.39 -15.25 -1.51
CA ASN A 144 11.74 -15.58 -0.25
C ASN A 144 12.18 -14.57 0.83
N ALA A 145 11.20 -13.89 1.44
CA ALA A 145 11.39 -12.78 2.38
C ALA A 145 12.36 -11.69 1.89
N ALA A 146 12.54 -11.56 0.57
CA ALA A 146 13.42 -10.58 -0.06
C ALA A 146 12.61 -9.63 -0.94
N PHE A 147 12.78 -8.31 -0.69
CA PHE A 147 12.02 -7.26 -1.35
C PHE A 147 12.90 -6.09 -1.76
N THR A 148 12.56 -5.49 -2.90
CA THR A 148 13.06 -4.16 -3.29
C THR A 148 11.89 -3.19 -3.24
N VAL A 149 12.07 -2.07 -2.57
CA VAL A 149 11.05 -1.02 -2.44
C VAL A 149 11.53 0.25 -3.14
N ILE A 150 10.71 0.77 -4.04
CA ILE A 150 10.86 2.10 -4.63
C ILE A 150 9.80 2.99 -3.98
N ALA A 151 10.18 4.19 -3.57
CA ALA A 151 9.27 5.10 -2.88
C ALA A 151 9.44 6.55 -3.33
N SER A 152 8.35 7.31 -3.22
CA SER A 152 8.34 8.75 -3.40
C SER A 152 7.48 9.44 -2.34
N GLN A 153 7.79 10.71 -2.06
CA GLN A 153 6.98 11.61 -1.24
C GLN A 153 6.58 12.81 -2.09
N SER A 154 5.31 13.20 -1.97
CA SER A 154 4.76 14.44 -2.52
C SER A 154 3.94 15.14 -1.44
N GLU A 155 3.93 16.48 -1.46
CA GLU A 155 3.19 17.29 -0.50
C GLU A 155 2.13 18.13 -1.23
N PHE A 156 0.90 18.09 -0.75
CA PHE A 156 -0.25 18.82 -1.29
C PHE A 156 -0.66 19.89 -0.29
N VAL A 157 -0.52 21.15 -0.66
CA VAL A 157 -0.82 22.34 0.15
C VAL A 157 -2.04 23.07 -0.36
#